data_6530fe0934724bb5e339aae8c5f37ad9
#
_entry.id   6530fe0934724bb5e339aae8c5f37ad9
#
_cell.length_a   1.000
_cell.length_b   1.000
_cell.length_c   1.000
_cell.angle_alpha   90.00
_cell.angle_beta   90.00
_cell.angle_gamma   90.00
#
_symmetry.space_group_name_H-M   'P 1'
#
loop_
_entity.id
_entity.type
_entity.pdbx_description
1 polymer ?
#
loop_
_entity_poly.entity_id
_entity_poly.type
_entity_poly.pdbx_seq_one_letter_code
_entity_poly.pdbx_strand_id
1 'polypeptide(L)'
;SKYYEQVGKSDKEITEEIAFDLPNGWYWCRLKDICSIFTGATFKKEEATITRKGIRILRGGNISPFELKIKDDDIFLTKDKVKEDILLKENDILTPAVTSLENIGKMARVDSDMSDTTVGGFVFIIRLHLINRWFSKYILYLLSSPFMIDFMKSITNKSGQAFYNIGKERLSMALLPIPPLTEQYRIVTQIEKLFEQLR
;
A
#
# COMPACT_ATOMS: atom_id res chain seq x y z
N SER A 1 5.60 29.61 2.59
CA SER A 1 4.41 29.44 3.48
C SER A 1 4.80 28.59 4.68
N LYS A 2 4.11 28.79 5.81
CA LYS A 2 4.26 27.90 6.98
C LYS A 2 3.12 26.90 6.99
N TYR A 3 3.45 25.63 7.28
CA TYR A 3 2.49 24.53 7.34
C TYR A 3 2.40 24.00 8.76
N TYR A 4 1.19 23.70 9.20
CA TYR A 4 0.89 23.21 10.54
C TYR A 4 0.01 21.94 10.47
N GLU A 5 0.36 20.95 11.27
CA GLU A 5 -0.46 19.76 11.50
C GLU A 5 -1.19 19.89 12.84
N GLN A 6 -2.50 19.73 12.84
CA GLN A 6 -3.26 19.71 14.08
C GLN A 6 -3.18 18.33 14.73
N VAL A 7 -2.61 18.28 15.93
CA VAL A 7 -2.50 17.04 16.72
C VAL A 7 -3.30 17.23 18.02
N GLY A 8 -4.53 16.71 18.04
CA GLY A 8 -5.46 16.93 19.15
C GLY A 8 -5.86 18.38 19.27
N LYS A 9 -5.45 19.05 20.36
CA LYS A 9 -5.73 20.48 20.61
C LYS A 9 -4.54 21.40 20.33
N SER A 10 -3.43 20.88 19.82
CA SER A 10 -2.21 21.63 19.55
C SER A 10 -1.82 21.58 18.08
N ASP A 11 -1.23 22.67 17.59
CA ASP A 11 -0.68 22.73 16.24
C ASP A 11 0.83 22.50 16.29
N LYS A 12 1.33 21.60 15.44
CA LYS A 12 2.75 21.34 15.25
C LYS A 12 3.18 21.91 13.91
N GLU A 13 4.22 22.74 13.88
CA GLU A 13 4.79 23.20 12.62
C GLU A 13 5.50 22.02 11.91
N ILE A 14 5.14 21.79 10.63
CA ILE A 14 5.66 20.73 9.78
C ILE A 14 6.28 21.28 8.48
N THR A 15 6.59 22.56 8.44
CA THR A 15 7.08 23.26 7.23
C THR A 15 8.30 22.56 6.63
N GLU A 16 9.23 22.05 7.46
CA GLU A 16 10.42 21.35 7.00
C GLU A 16 10.14 19.96 6.43
N GLU A 17 8.97 19.38 6.74
CA GLU A 17 8.55 18.07 6.19
C GLU A 17 7.88 18.24 4.82
N ILE A 18 7.51 19.45 4.41
CA ILE A 18 6.79 19.74 3.17
C ILE A 18 7.77 19.86 2.01
N ALA A 19 7.60 18.99 1.02
CA ALA A 19 8.51 18.92 -0.12
C ALA A 19 8.28 20.02 -1.17
N PHE A 20 7.04 20.51 -1.29
CA PHE A 20 6.64 21.53 -2.27
C PHE A 20 5.31 22.18 -1.89
N ASP A 21 5.03 23.36 -2.44
CA ASP A 21 3.75 24.04 -2.28
C ASP A 21 2.64 23.34 -3.09
N LEU A 22 1.45 23.27 -2.50
CA LEU A 22 0.29 22.65 -3.15
C LEU A 22 -0.53 23.67 -3.94
N PRO A 23 -1.19 23.23 -5.06
CA PRO A 23 -2.20 24.04 -5.71
C PRO A 23 -3.38 24.38 -4.78
N ASN A 24 -4.13 25.43 -5.12
CA ASN A 24 -5.34 25.77 -4.39
C ASN A 24 -6.34 24.61 -4.33
N GLY A 25 -6.88 24.37 -3.15
CA GLY A 25 -7.84 23.30 -2.90
C GLY A 25 -7.23 21.91 -2.64
N TRP A 26 -5.90 21.80 -2.72
CA TRP A 26 -5.17 20.62 -2.28
C TRP A 26 -4.74 20.78 -0.83
N TYR A 27 -4.54 19.66 -0.13
CA TYR A 27 -4.01 19.66 1.24
C TYR A 27 -3.10 18.46 1.48
N TRP A 28 -2.17 18.64 2.43
CA TRP A 28 -1.33 17.54 2.91
C TRP A 28 -2.10 16.71 3.93
N CYS A 29 -1.94 15.39 3.86
CA CYS A 29 -2.57 14.44 4.76
C CYS A 29 -1.57 13.34 5.12
N ARG A 30 -1.54 12.89 6.37
CA ARG A 30 -0.78 11.70 6.76
C ARG A 30 -1.46 10.44 6.24
N LEU A 31 -0.67 9.46 5.81
CA LEU A 31 -1.23 8.17 5.36
C LEU A 31 -2.07 7.52 6.46
N LYS A 32 -1.64 7.58 7.72
CA LYS A 32 -2.39 7.05 8.88
C LYS A 32 -3.81 7.60 9.03
N ASP A 33 -4.07 8.82 8.54
CA ASP A 33 -5.37 9.50 8.71
C ASP A 33 -6.39 9.01 7.67
N ILE A 34 -5.93 8.40 6.59
CA ILE A 34 -6.78 7.91 5.49
C ILE A 34 -6.81 6.39 5.36
N CYS A 35 -5.97 5.65 6.08
CA CYS A 35 -5.92 4.19 5.99
C CYS A 35 -5.54 3.50 7.29
N SER A 36 -5.80 2.20 7.32
CA SER A 36 -5.19 1.25 8.26
C SER A 36 -4.19 0.37 7.52
N ILE A 37 -3.01 0.15 8.11
CA ILE A 37 -1.98 -0.72 7.54
C ILE A 37 -1.94 -2.02 8.33
N PHE A 38 -2.24 -3.13 7.67
CA PHE A 38 -2.18 -4.47 8.25
C PHE A 38 -0.93 -5.19 7.77
N THR A 39 -0.37 -6.03 8.64
CA THR A 39 0.59 -7.05 8.25
C THR A 39 -0.18 -8.33 7.94
N GLY A 40 0.22 -9.05 6.90
CA GLY A 40 -0.41 -10.30 6.53
C GLY A 40 -0.21 -11.45 7.52
N ALA A 41 -0.67 -12.64 7.16
CA ALA A 41 -0.62 -13.81 8.02
C ALA A 41 0.83 -14.26 8.31
N THR A 42 1.11 -14.52 9.59
CA THR A 42 2.37 -15.12 10.03
C THR A 42 2.13 -16.58 10.36
N PHE A 43 2.94 -17.47 9.82
CA PHE A 43 2.80 -18.93 9.96
C PHE A 43 4.14 -19.62 9.87
N LYS A 44 4.23 -20.85 10.38
CA LYS A 44 5.38 -21.72 10.20
C LYS A 44 5.28 -22.44 8.86
N LYS A 45 6.43 -22.78 8.27
CA LYS A 45 6.49 -23.46 6.96
C LYS A 45 5.64 -24.73 6.90
N GLU A 46 5.60 -25.48 7.99
CA GLU A 46 4.86 -26.75 8.12
C GLU A 46 3.33 -26.58 8.14
N GLU A 47 2.85 -25.37 8.42
CA GLU A 47 1.41 -25.05 8.44
C GLU A 47 0.88 -24.72 7.05
N ALA A 48 1.76 -24.44 6.10
CA ALA A 48 1.41 -24.11 4.73
C ALA A 48 1.30 -25.35 3.86
N THR A 49 0.32 -25.36 2.96
CA THR A 49 0.10 -26.43 1.99
C THR A 49 -0.03 -25.86 0.57
N ILE A 50 0.26 -26.67 -0.43
CA ILE A 50 0.00 -26.38 -1.85
C ILE A 50 -1.37 -26.90 -2.30
N THR A 51 -2.06 -27.68 -1.47
CA THR A 51 -3.43 -28.11 -1.76
C THR A 51 -4.36 -26.91 -1.68
N ARG A 52 -5.08 -26.62 -2.75
CA ARG A 52 -5.94 -25.42 -2.90
C ARG A 52 -7.18 -25.48 -1.98
N LYS A 53 -6.95 -25.72 -0.68
CA LYS A 53 -7.98 -25.74 0.37
C LYS A 53 -7.64 -24.74 1.46
N GLY A 54 -8.60 -23.92 1.87
CA GLY A 54 -8.41 -22.90 2.89
C GLY A 54 -8.20 -21.49 2.32
N ILE A 55 -7.38 -20.70 2.99
CA ILE A 55 -7.09 -19.31 2.61
C ILE A 55 -5.78 -19.26 1.83
N ARG A 56 -5.83 -18.71 0.63
CA ARG A 56 -4.65 -18.45 -0.21
C ARG A 56 -3.79 -17.34 0.40
N ILE A 57 -2.49 -17.56 0.41
CA ILE A 57 -1.51 -16.60 0.94
C ILE A 57 -0.66 -16.06 -0.21
N LEU A 58 -0.88 -14.81 -0.56
CA LEU A 58 -0.08 -14.11 -1.55
C LEU A 58 1.22 -13.60 -0.92
N ARG A 59 2.30 -13.66 -1.68
CA ARG A 59 3.64 -13.22 -1.27
C ARG A 59 4.10 -12.05 -2.12
N GLY A 60 5.22 -11.43 -1.79
CA GLY A 60 5.80 -10.33 -2.59
C GLY A 60 5.94 -10.67 -4.08
N GLY A 61 6.22 -11.94 -4.42
CA GLY A 61 6.29 -12.40 -5.80
C GLY A 61 4.95 -12.44 -6.56
N ASN A 62 3.82 -12.29 -5.88
CA ASN A 62 2.49 -12.16 -6.51
C ASN A 62 2.19 -10.70 -6.90
N ILE A 63 2.98 -9.73 -6.43
CA ILE A 63 2.78 -8.31 -6.65
C ILE A 63 3.73 -7.85 -7.75
N SER A 64 3.18 -7.41 -8.86
CA SER A 64 3.86 -6.68 -9.92
C SER A 64 3.38 -5.22 -9.90
N PRO A 65 4.08 -4.26 -10.53
CA PRO A 65 3.58 -2.91 -10.63
C PRO A 65 2.18 -2.88 -11.22
N PHE A 66 1.20 -2.43 -10.41
CA PHE A 66 -0.22 -2.29 -10.72
C PHE A 66 -0.99 -3.59 -11.01
N GLU A 67 -0.37 -4.77 -10.80
CA GLU A 67 -0.99 -6.06 -11.11
C GLU A 67 -0.80 -7.06 -9.97
N LEU A 68 -1.88 -7.73 -9.59
CA LEU A 68 -1.86 -8.84 -8.64
C LEU A 68 -1.95 -10.17 -9.40
N LYS A 69 -0.94 -11.03 -9.24
CA LYS A 69 -0.83 -12.30 -9.95
C LYS A 69 -1.12 -13.48 -9.04
N ILE A 70 -2.16 -14.22 -9.37
CA ILE A 70 -2.44 -15.54 -8.77
C ILE A 70 -1.55 -16.56 -9.47
N LYS A 71 -0.87 -17.40 -8.68
CA LYS A 71 0.09 -18.38 -9.19
C LYS A 71 -0.30 -19.80 -8.80
N ASP A 72 0.17 -20.76 -9.58
CA ASP A 72 -0.09 -22.18 -9.31
C ASP A 72 0.67 -22.70 -8.09
N ASP A 73 1.80 -22.08 -7.76
CA ASP A 73 2.62 -22.38 -6.59
C ASP A 73 2.27 -21.55 -5.34
N ASP A 74 1.13 -20.85 -5.35
CA ASP A 74 0.62 -20.19 -4.16
C ASP A 74 0.36 -21.21 -3.04
N ILE A 75 0.63 -20.77 -1.82
CA ILE A 75 0.42 -21.59 -0.63
C ILE A 75 -0.92 -21.25 0.04
N PHE A 76 -1.40 -22.17 0.87
CA PHE A 76 -2.67 -22.05 1.56
C PHE A 76 -2.51 -22.37 3.04
N LEU A 77 -3.32 -21.71 3.87
CA LEU A 77 -3.49 -22.00 5.29
C LEU A 77 -4.92 -22.44 5.57
N THR A 78 -5.12 -23.19 6.63
CA THR A 78 -6.46 -23.47 7.13
C THR A 78 -7.11 -22.18 7.66
N LYS A 79 -8.44 -22.10 7.58
CA LYS A 79 -9.19 -20.87 7.93
C LYS A 79 -8.95 -20.40 9.35
N ASP A 80 -8.80 -21.32 10.30
CA ASP A 80 -8.53 -21.04 11.71
C ASP A 80 -7.18 -20.33 11.97
N LYS A 81 -6.27 -20.36 11.01
CA LYS A 81 -4.95 -19.71 11.09
C LYS A 81 -4.94 -18.29 10.54
N VAL A 82 -6.01 -17.83 9.95
CA VAL A 82 -6.10 -16.51 9.31
C VAL A 82 -7.23 -15.70 9.93
N LYS A 83 -6.91 -14.50 10.41
CA LYS A 83 -7.90 -13.57 10.94
C LYS A 83 -8.73 -13.00 9.80
N GLU A 84 -10.02 -12.80 10.05
CA GLU A 84 -10.96 -12.26 9.05
C GLU A 84 -10.63 -10.82 8.63
N ASP A 85 -10.08 -10.02 9.55
CA ASP A 85 -9.74 -8.61 9.30
C ASP A 85 -8.64 -8.41 8.25
N ILE A 86 -7.80 -9.44 8.00
CA ILE A 86 -6.76 -9.41 6.97
C ILE A 86 -7.15 -10.13 5.67
N LEU A 87 -8.37 -10.63 5.54
CA LEU A 87 -8.87 -11.07 4.23
C LEU A 87 -8.94 -9.87 3.27
N LEU A 88 -8.58 -10.10 2.01
CA LEU A 88 -8.45 -9.01 1.04
C LEU A 88 -9.83 -8.48 0.64
N LYS A 89 -9.94 -7.17 0.62
CA LYS A 89 -11.16 -6.44 0.23
C LYS A 89 -10.90 -5.60 -1.01
N GLU A 90 -11.95 -5.35 -1.76
CA GLU A 90 -11.89 -4.40 -2.87
C GLU A 90 -11.27 -3.07 -2.41
N ASN A 91 -10.40 -2.52 -3.24
CA ASN A 91 -9.63 -1.29 -3.00
C ASN A 91 -8.47 -1.41 -2.00
N ASP A 92 -8.20 -2.55 -1.38
CA ASP A 92 -6.96 -2.76 -0.66
C ASP A 92 -5.76 -2.55 -1.58
N ILE A 93 -4.70 -1.90 -1.09
CA ILE A 93 -3.43 -1.74 -1.80
C ILE A 93 -2.40 -2.62 -1.10
N LEU A 94 -1.74 -3.47 -1.88
CA LEU A 94 -0.76 -4.44 -1.40
C LEU A 94 0.64 -4.00 -1.80
N THR A 95 1.60 -4.07 -0.87
CA THR A 95 3.00 -3.79 -1.13
C THR A 95 3.92 -4.69 -0.31
N PRO A 96 5.04 -5.20 -0.86
CA PRO A 96 6.03 -5.90 -0.08
C PRO A 96 6.56 -5.03 1.07
N ALA A 97 6.56 -5.56 2.29
CA ALA A 97 7.10 -4.92 3.48
C ALA A 97 8.58 -5.26 3.68
N VAL A 98 8.99 -6.45 3.26
CA VAL A 98 10.38 -6.93 3.27
C VAL A 98 10.75 -7.35 1.86
N THR A 99 11.71 -6.68 1.25
CA THR A 99 12.06 -6.90 -0.15
C THR A 99 13.44 -6.35 -0.50
N SER A 100 13.94 -6.62 -1.71
CA SER A 100 15.13 -5.97 -2.23
C SER A 100 14.87 -4.50 -2.58
N LEU A 101 15.92 -3.71 -2.65
CA LEU A 101 15.81 -2.26 -2.81
C LEU A 101 15.07 -1.85 -4.10
N GLU A 102 15.28 -2.59 -5.19
CA GLU A 102 14.62 -2.37 -6.48
C GLU A 102 13.12 -2.71 -6.49
N ASN A 103 12.66 -3.51 -5.52
CA ASN A 103 11.27 -3.91 -5.40
C ASN A 103 10.48 -3.04 -4.42
N ILE A 104 11.13 -2.10 -3.73
CA ILE A 104 10.43 -1.13 -2.89
C ILE A 104 9.51 -0.28 -3.76
N GLY A 105 8.25 -0.15 -3.34
CA GLY A 105 7.24 0.61 -4.07
C GLY A 105 6.47 -0.18 -5.12
N LYS A 106 6.75 -1.47 -5.32
CA LYS A 106 5.82 -2.34 -6.05
C LYS A 106 4.51 -2.40 -5.32
N MET A 107 3.44 -2.05 -6.00
CA MET A 107 2.10 -2.05 -5.43
C MET A 107 1.07 -2.55 -6.43
N ALA A 108 0.05 -3.23 -5.91
CA ALA A 108 -1.12 -3.65 -6.66
C ALA A 108 -2.38 -3.38 -5.84
N ARG A 109 -3.47 -3.02 -6.51
CA ARG A 109 -4.79 -2.84 -5.92
C ARG A 109 -5.61 -4.11 -6.09
N VAL A 110 -6.40 -4.44 -5.08
CA VAL A 110 -7.38 -5.53 -5.12
C VAL A 110 -8.66 -5.03 -5.81
N ASP A 111 -9.06 -5.69 -6.90
CA ASP A 111 -10.15 -5.24 -7.76
C ASP A 111 -11.55 -5.69 -7.28
N SER A 112 -11.61 -6.70 -6.43
CA SER A 112 -12.85 -7.21 -5.84
C SER A 112 -12.54 -7.93 -4.51
N ASP A 113 -13.54 -8.10 -3.67
CA ASP A 113 -13.41 -8.84 -2.42
C ASP A 113 -12.92 -10.28 -2.66
N MET A 114 -11.93 -10.71 -1.88
CA MET A 114 -11.34 -12.04 -1.94
C MET A 114 -11.46 -12.73 -0.56
N SER A 115 -12.62 -13.29 -0.28
CA SER A 115 -12.97 -13.90 1.01
C SER A 115 -12.16 -15.15 1.38
N ASP A 116 -11.38 -15.67 0.45
CA ASP A 116 -10.52 -16.85 0.59
C ASP A 116 -9.03 -16.56 0.38
N THR A 117 -8.65 -15.27 0.40
CA THR A 117 -7.29 -14.84 0.09
C THR A 117 -6.81 -13.75 1.05
N THR A 118 -5.56 -13.84 1.46
CA THR A 118 -4.81 -12.80 2.17
C THR A 118 -3.36 -12.78 1.71
N VAL A 119 -2.52 -12.03 2.40
CA VAL A 119 -1.09 -11.94 2.13
C VAL A 119 -0.28 -12.52 3.29
N GLY A 120 0.96 -12.90 3.03
CA GLY A 120 1.91 -13.31 4.07
C GLY A 120 2.46 -12.13 4.87
N GLY A 121 3.10 -12.43 6.01
CA GLY A 121 3.58 -11.44 6.98
C GLY A 121 4.66 -10.47 6.47
N PHE A 122 5.20 -10.70 5.26
CA PHE A 122 6.14 -9.80 4.59
C PHE A 122 5.49 -8.88 3.55
N VAL A 123 4.15 -8.77 3.57
CA VAL A 123 3.38 -7.89 2.72
C VAL A 123 2.44 -7.06 3.57
N PHE A 124 2.37 -5.75 3.28
CA PHE A 124 1.38 -4.86 3.87
C PHE A 124 0.08 -4.85 3.08
N ILE A 125 -1.03 -4.75 3.81
CA ILE A 125 -2.35 -4.39 3.28
C ILE A 125 -2.62 -2.95 3.72
N ILE A 126 -2.68 -2.03 2.78
CA ILE A 126 -3.06 -0.64 3.01
C ILE A 126 -4.55 -0.52 2.67
N ARG A 127 -5.39 -0.46 3.69
CA ARG A 127 -6.85 -0.40 3.56
C ARG A 127 -7.35 1.00 3.82
N LEU A 128 -7.87 1.64 2.78
CA LEU A 128 -8.38 3.00 2.87
C LEU A 128 -9.69 3.04 3.66
N HIS A 129 -9.86 4.09 4.48
CA HIS A 129 -11.10 4.30 5.23
C HIS A 129 -12.25 4.76 4.34
N LEU A 130 -11.95 5.51 3.27
CA LEU A 130 -12.92 5.89 2.27
C LEU A 130 -13.00 4.82 1.17
N ILE A 131 -14.14 4.15 1.08
CA ILE A 131 -14.41 3.16 0.04
C ILE A 131 -14.79 3.88 -1.25
N ASN A 132 -13.81 4.21 -2.06
CA ASN A 132 -13.99 4.87 -3.35
C ASN A 132 -12.92 4.40 -4.34
N ARG A 133 -13.34 3.88 -5.49
CA ARG A 133 -12.45 3.35 -6.52
C ARG A 133 -11.46 4.40 -7.06
N TRP A 134 -11.89 5.63 -7.26
CA TRP A 134 -11.03 6.70 -7.80
C TRP A 134 -10.01 7.15 -6.77
N PHE A 135 -10.42 7.25 -5.50
CA PHE A 135 -9.51 7.55 -4.41
C PHE A 135 -8.46 6.45 -4.24
N SER A 136 -8.85 5.16 -4.26
CA SER A 136 -7.90 4.07 -4.14
C SER A 136 -6.90 3.99 -5.30
N LYS A 137 -7.36 4.27 -6.53
CA LYS A 137 -6.48 4.37 -7.70
C LYS A 137 -5.52 5.55 -7.59
N TYR A 138 -6.01 6.71 -7.17
CA TYR A 138 -5.18 7.88 -6.94
C TYR A 138 -4.07 7.58 -5.91
N ILE A 139 -4.43 7.00 -4.76
CA ILE A 139 -3.46 6.63 -3.72
C ILE A 139 -2.48 5.57 -4.24
N LEU A 140 -2.92 4.56 -4.99
CA LEU A 140 -2.04 3.59 -5.63
C LEU A 140 -0.98 4.27 -6.51
N TYR A 141 -1.39 5.15 -7.41
CA TYR A 141 -0.46 5.84 -8.31
C TYR A 141 0.45 6.82 -7.57
N LEU A 142 -0.07 7.52 -6.56
CA LEU A 142 0.72 8.40 -5.73
C LEU A 142 1.81 7.63 -4.96
N LEU A 143 1.44 6.56 -4.25
CA LEU A 143 2.39 5.74 -3.49
C LEU A 143 3.41 5.03 -4.40
N SER A 144 3.06 4.78 -5.65
CA SER A 144 3.94 4.19 -6.66
C SER A 144 4.79 5.23 -7.42
N SER A 145 4.64 6.51 -7.11
CA SER A 145 5.42 7.58 -7.74
C SER A 145 6.89 7.57 -7.27
N PRO A 146 7.83 8.06 -8.08
CA PRO A 146 9.24 8.18 -7.68
C PRO A 146 9.42 8.93 -6.36
N PHE A 147 8.65 10.00 -6.15
CA PHE A 147 8.65 10.79 -4.90
C PHE A 147 8.37 9.92 -3.67
N MET A 148 7.32 9.08 -3.73
CA MET A 148 6.95 8.21 -2.61
C MET A 148 7.86 6.99 -2.48
N ILE A 149 8.38 6.47 -3.59
CA ILE A 149 9.37 5.39 -3.58
C ILE A 149 10.66 5.85 -2.87
N ASP A 150 11.14 7.05 -3.15
CA ASP A 150 12.30 7.62 -2.48
C ASP A 150 12.06 7.80 -0.97
N PHE A 151 10.86 8.27 -0.58
CA PHE A 151 10.47 8.31 0.82
C PHE A 151 10.49 6.91 1.46
N MET A 152 9.87 5.90 0.83
CA MET A 152 9.85 4.53 1.35
C MET A 152 11.25 3.94 1.50
N LYS A 153 12.14 4.20 0.54
CA LYS A 153 13.56 3.80 0.65
C LYS A 153 14.25 4.47 1.83
N SER A 154 13.97 5.74 2.10
CA SER A 154 14.57 6.50 3.20
C SER A 154 14.19 6.00 4.58
N ILE A 155 13.05 5.33 4.72
CA ILE A 155 12.53 4.79 5.99
C ILE A 155 12.77 3.30 6.18
N THR A 156 13.53 2.65 5.30
CA THR A 156 13.85 1.22 5.42
C THR A 156 14.99 0.98 6.40
N ASN A 157 14.95 -0.21 7.03
CA ASN A 157 16.08 -0.78 7.74
C ASN A 157 16.60 -2.00 6.97
N LYS A 158 17.91 -2.13 6.85
CA LYS A 158 18.53 -3.29 6.23
C LYS A 158 18.26 -4.54 7.06
N SER A 159 17.75 -5.59 6.41
CA SER A 159 17.47 -6.89 6.99
C SER A 159 18.27 -7.95 6.25
N GLY A 160 19.37 -8.40 6.85
CA GLY A 160 20.31 -9.32 6.20
C GLY A 160 21.12 -8.64 5.09
N GLN A 161 21.60 -9.44 4.11
CA GLN A 161 22.52 -8.95 3.07
C GLN A 161 21.79 -8.25 1.91
N ALA A 162 20.61 -8.71 1.53
CA ALA A 162 19.91 -8.30 0.30
C ALA A 162 18.51 -7.74 0.52
N PHE A 163 17.98 -7.75 1.74
CA PHE A 163 16.62 -7.33 2.04
C PHE A 163 16.57 -6.08 2.90
N TYR A 164 15.49 -5.32 2.69
CA TYR A 164 15.16 -4.10 3.41
C TYR A 164 13.75 -4.23 3.97
N ASN A 165 13.57 -3.78 5.19
CA ASN A 165 12.29 -3.79 5.90
C ASN A 165 11.74 -2.37 5.96
N ILE A 166 10.55 -2.15 5.40
CA ILE A 166 9.84 -0.89 5.50
C ILE A 166 9.20 -0.81 6.89
N GLY A 167 9.54 0.22 7.67
CA GLY A 167 8.93 0.46 8.96
C GLY A 167 7.46 0.88 8.83
N LYS A 168 6.52 0.06 9.31
CA LYS A 168 5.09 0.31 9.23
C LYS A 168 4.70 1.67 9.83
N GLU A 169 5.20 1.97 11.03
CA GLU A 169 4.92 3.23 11.73
C GLU A 169 5.46 4.44 10.94
N ARG A 170 6.66 4.33 10.38
CA ARG A 170 7.25 5.39 9.55
C ARG A 170 6.48 5.56 8.24
N LEU A 171 6.07 4.46 7.60
CA LEU A 171 5.22 4.53 6.40
C LEU A 171 3.90 5.23 6.70
N SER A 172 3.27 4.95 7.83
CA SER A 172 2.00 5.57 8.25
C SER A 172 2.09 7.10 8.41
N MET A 173 3.29 7.63 8.64
CA MET A 173 3.56 9.06 8.78
C MET A 173 3.83 9.78 7.45
N ALA A 174 3.84 9.07 6.33
CA ALA A 174 4.02 9.67 5.01
C ALA A 174 3.03 10.81 4.77
N LEU A 175 3.53 11.95 4.28
CA LEU A 175 2.72 13.09 3.86
C LEU A 175 2.31 12.92 2.40
N LEU A 176 1.02 12.97 2.16
CA LEU A 176 0.40 12.77 0.84
C LEU A 176 -0.31 14.04 0.40
N PRO A 177 -0.06 14.53 -0.82
CA PRO A 177 -0.83 15.63 -1.40
C PRO A 177 -2.18 15.11 -1.89
N ILE A 178 -3.27 15.58 -1.32
CA ILE A 178 -4.62 15.13 -1.63
C ILE A 178 -5.39 16.23 -2.36
N PRO A 179 -5.75 16.02 -3.65
CA PRO A 179 -6.58 16.92 -4.42
C PRO A 179 -8.08 16.71 -4.14
N PRO A 180 -8.94 17.64 -4.58
CA PRO A 180 -10.38 17.41 -4.65
C PRO A 180 -10.74 16.18 -5.49
N LEU A 181 -11.87 15.53 -5.21
CA LEU A 181 -12.28 14.30 -5.89
C LEU A 181 -12.35 14.41 -7.43
N THR A 182 -12.80 15.53 -7.94
CA THR A 182 -12.84 15.79 -9.40
C THR A 182 -11.43 15.77 -10.01
N GLU A 183 -10.44 16.29 -9.29
CA GLU A 183 -9.06 16.30 -9.73
C GLU A 183 -8.42 14.91 -9.60
N GLN A 184 -8.74 14.15 -8.54
CA GLN A 184 -8.33 12.75 -8.43
C GLN A 184 -8.80 11.95 -9.65
N TYR A 185 -10.08 12.08 -10.02
CA TYR A 185 -10.66 11.44 -11.20
C TYR A 185 -9.90 11.83 -12.48
N ARG A 186 -9.65 13.13 -12.68
CA ARG A 186 -8.91 13.65 -13.84
C ARG A 186 -7.50 13.06 -13.93
N ILE A 187 -6.77 13.05 -12.82
CA ILE A 187 -5.40 12.52 -12.75
C ILE A 187 -5.39 11.02 -13.05
N VAL A 188 -6.24 10.23 -12.40
CA VAL A 188 -6.33 8.79 -12.62
C VAL A 188 -6.66 8.48 -14.07
N THR A 189 -7.67 9.14 -14.63
CA THR A 189 -8.07 8.94 -16.04
C THR A 189 -6.92 9.25 -17.00
N GLN A 190 -6.16 10.32 -16.74
CA GLN A 190 -5.01 10.67 -17.58
C GLN A 190 -3.89 9.64 -17.50
N ILE A 191 -3.57 9.14 -16.30
CA ILE A 191 -2.56 8.09 -16.11
C ILE A 191 -2.98 6.80 -16.83
N GLU A 192 -4.23 6.38 -16.69
CA GLU A 192 -4.74 5.17 -17.33
C GLU A 192 -4.70 5.26 -18.86
N LYS A 193 -5.07 6.41 -19.42
CA LYS A 193 -4.93 6.67 -20.88
C LYS A 193 -3.49 6.56 -21.36
N LEU A 194 -2.53 7.10 -20.58
CA LEU A 194 -1.11 6.97 -20.93
C LEU A 194 -0.64 5.52 -20.89
N PHE A 195 -1.07 4.75 -19.90
CA PHE A 195 -0.74 3.32 -19.83
C PHE A 195 -1.34 2.51 -20.97
N GLU A 196 -2.54 2.85 -21.45
CA GLU A 196 -3.15 2.21 -22.62
C GLU A 196 -2.35 2.46 -23.90
N GLN A 197 -1.74 3.64 -24.04
CA GLN A 197 -0.91 4.00 -25.20
C GLN A 197 0.47 3.29 -25.21
N LEU A 198 0.92 2.80 -24.05
CA LEU A 198 2.21 2.12 -23.90
C LEU A 198 2.11 0.58 -24.05
N ARG A 199 0.92 0.04 -24.21
CA ARG A 199 0.65 -1.39 -24.45
C ARG A 199 0.55 -1.69 -25.92
#